data_4d814a190998b0bcb899481105ad8298
#
_entry.id   4d814a190998b0bcb899481105ad8298
#
_cell.length_a   1.000
_cell.length_b   1.000
_cell.length_c   1.000
_cell.angle_alpha   90.00
_cell.angle_beta   90.00
_cell.angle_gamma   90.00
#
_symmetry.space_group_name_H-M   'P 1'
#
loop_
_entity.id
_entity.type
_entity.pdbx_description
1 polymer ?
#
loop_
_entity_poly.entity_id
_entity_poly.type
_entity_poly.pdbx_seq_one_letter_code
_entity_poly.pdbx_strand_id
1 'polypeptide(L)'
;MKVAIIGTGNMASGLASTLAGANHNVAIGSRDPAKAAALAEKVGQESQGGGIAAATRLADIVILAIPFGGAADALKEAGDLAGKILVDISNPI
;
A
#
# COMPACT_ATOMS: atom_id res chain seq x y z
N MET A 1 10.87 -7.66 -5.91
CA MET A 1 10.12 -6.49 -6.45
C MET A 1 9.55 -5.69 -5.28
N LYS A 2 9.56 -4.39 -5.41
CA LYS A 2 9.06 -3.51 -4.35
C LYS A 2 7.61 -3.13 -4.65
N VAL A 3 6.72 -3.41 -3.71
CA VAL A 3 5.29 -3.20 -3.87
C VAL A 3 4.77 -2.30 -2.76
N ALA A 4 4.07 -1.24 -3.12
CA ALA A 4 3.37 -0.39 -2.17
C ALA A 4 1.90 -0.80 -2.14
N ILE A 5 1.34 -0.97 -0.96
CA ILE A 5 -0.08 -1.23 -0.78
C ILE A 5 -0.67 -0.03 -0.06
N ILE A 6 -1.61 0.63 -0.71
CA ILE A 6 -2.25 1.82 -0.15
C ILE A 6 -3.56 1.40 0.49
N GLY A 7 -3.62 1.45 1.81
CA GLY A 7 -4.77 1.04 2.59
C GLY A 7 -4.37 0.16 3.76
N THR A 8 -5.28 -0.01 4.71
CA THR A 8 -5.03 -0.83 5.90
C THR A 8 -6.21 -1.72 6.25
N GLY A 9 -7.18 -1.89 5.35
CA GLY A 9 -8.32 -2.77 5.56
C GLY A 9 -7.98 -4.23 5.35
N ASN A 10 -8.99 -5.08 5.38
CA ASN A 10 -8.81 -6.54 5.28
C ASN A 10 -8.15 -6.96 3.98
N MET A 11 -8.53 -6.33 2.86
CA MET A 11 -7.95 -6.65 1.56
C MET A 11 -6.48 -6.28 1.51
N ALA A 12 -6.13 -5.09 2.00
CA ALA A 12 -4.75 -4.64 2.06
C ALA A 12 -3.92 -5.57 2.96
N SER A 13 -4.46 -5.95 4.10
CA SER A 13 -3.79 -6.86 5.03
C SER A 13 -3.51 -8.22 4.41
N GLY A 14 -4.50 -8.79 3.72
CA GLY A 14 -4.34 -10.08 3.05
C GLY A 14 -3.30 -10.05 1.96
N LEU A 15 -3.33 -9.00 1.12
CA LEU A 15 -2.35 -8.84 0.06
C LEU A 15 -0.94 -8.64 0.60
N ALA A 16 -0.81 -7.80 1.63
CA ALA A 16 0.49 -7.55 2.24
C ALA A 16 1.11 -8.83 2.78
N SER A 17 0.32 -9.63 3.47
CA SER A 17 0.79 -10.90 4.02
C SER A 17 1.20 -11.88 2.92
N THR A 18 0.40 -11.97 1.87
CA THR A 18 0.68 -12.86 0.75
C THR A 18 1.96 -12.46 0.03
N LEU A 19 2.11 -11.19 -0.27
CA LEU A 19 3.28 -10.69 -1.00
C LEU A 19 4.54 -10.77 -0.17
N ALA A 20 4.46 -10.44 1.12
CA ALA A 20 5.60 -10.56 2.02
C ALA A 20 6.04 -12.02 2.16
N GLY A 21 5.08 -12.93 2.26
CA GLY A 21 5.37 -14.35 2.31
C GLY A 21 6.02 -14.89 1.05
N ALA A 22 5.82 -14.21 -0.08
CA ALA A 22 6.46 -14.57 -1.35
C ALA A 22 7.80 -13.83 -1.58
N ASN A 23 8.34 -13.24 -0.53
CA ASN A 23 9.64 -12.54 -0.54
C ASN A 23 9.66 -11.24 -1.34
N HIS A 24 8.52 -10.61 -1.51
CA HIS A 24 8.47 -9.26 -2.07
C HIS A 24 8.67 -8.23 -0.97
N ASN A 25 9.31 -7.13 -1.29
CA ASN A 25 9.42 -6.00 -0.36
C ASN A 25 8.12 -5.24 -0.38
N VAL A 26 7.44 -5.18 0.77
CA VAL A 26 6.12 -4.56 0.91
C VAL A 26 6.22 -3.28 1.71
N ALA A 27 5.68 -2.19 1.16
CA ALA A 27 5.51 -0.93 1.87
C ALA A 27 4.02 -0.65 1.96
N ILE A 28 3.53 -0.36 3.15
CA ILE A 28 2.12 -0.08 3.38
C ILE A 28 1.95 1.42 3.60
N GLY A 29 1.07 2.04 2.84
CA GLY A 29 0.81 3.46 2.94
C GLY A 29 -0.61 3.73 3.40
N SER A 30 -0.77 4.72 4.26
CA SER A 30 -2.07 5.12 4.77
C SER A 30 -2.06 6.61 5.10
N ARG A 31 -3.24 7.23 5.10
CA ARG A 31 -3.40 8.58 5.62
C ARG A 31 -3.09 8.66 7.09
N ASP A 32 -3.25 7.54 7.79
CA ASP A 32 -2.84 7.41 9.17
C ASP A 32 -1.58 6.53 9.20
N PRO A 33 -0.39 7.14 9.21
CA PRO A 33 0.85 6.36 9.18
C PRO A 33 0.99 5.38 10.34
N ALA A 34 0.36 5.67 11.47
CA ALA A 34 0.40 4.76 12.62
C ALA A 34 -0.33 3.44 12.31
N LYS A 35 -1.44 3.50 11.57
CA LYS A 35 -2.15 2.29 11.15
C LYS A 35 -1.32 1.48 10.16
N ALA A 36 -0.64 2.15 9.24
CA ALA A 36 0.22 1.47 8.28
C ALA A 36 1.39 0.80 8.99
N ALA A 37 2.00 1.48 9.94
CA ALA A 37 3.09 0.92 10.72
C ALA A 37 2.65 -0.29 11.54
N ALA A 38 1.46 -0.23 12.14
CA ALA A 38 0.91 -1.34 12.90
C ALA A 38 0.65 -2.55 12.01
N LEU A 39 0.12 -2.33 10.81
CA LEU A 39 -0.11 -3.42 9.87
C LEU A 39 1.20 -4.02 9.37
N ALA A 40 2.19 -3.20 9.09
CA ALA A 40 3.50 -3.68 8.66
C ALA A 40 4.14 -4.57 9.73
N GLU A 41 3.97 -4.20 11.00
CA GLU A 41 4.48 -5.00 12.10
C GLU A 41 3.79 -6.36 12.18
N LYS A 42 2.48 -6.40 11.97
CA LYS A 42 1.72 -7.64 11.91
C LYS A 42 2.14 -8.54 10.76
N VAL A 43 2.36 -7.95 9.60
CA VAL A 43 2.77 -8.68 8.39
C VAL A 43 4.18 -9.24 8.57
N GLY A 44 5.06 -8.49 9.19
CA GLY A 44 6.45 -8.90 9.38
C GLY A 44 7.23 -8.93 8.07
N GLN A 45 8.21 -9.83 7.95
CA GLN A 45 9.00 -10.04 6.73
C GLN A 45 9.69 -8.76 6.25
N GLU A 46 10.11 -7.90 7.19
CA GLU A 46 10.75 -6.62 6.89
C GLU A 46 9.83 -5.63 6.16
N SER A 47 8.51 -5.81 6.27
CA SER A 47 7.56 -4.86 5.71
C SER A 47 7.67 -3.50 6.41
N GLN A 48 7.43 -2.45 5.65
CA GLN A 48 7.48 -1.09 6.15
C GLN A 48 6.11 -0.45 6.08
N GLY A 49 5.81 0.45 7.00
CA GLY A 49 4.55 1.17 7.02
C GLY A 49 4.76 2.65 7.26
N GLY A 50 3.94 3.47 6.66
CA GLY A 50 4.04 4.92 6.80
C GLY A 50 3.00 5.67 5.99
N GLY A 51 3.32 6.88 5.59
CA GLY A 51 2.44 7.68 4.75
C GLY A 51 2.37 7.17 3.32
N ILE A 52 1.32 7.58 2.62
CA ILE A 52 1.09 7.14 1.24
C ILE A 52 2.24 7.55 0.32
N ALA A 53 2.70 8.80 0.41
CA ALA A 53 3.78 9.29 -0.43
C ALA A 53 5.08 8.51 -0.20
N ALA A 54 5.39 8.23 1.05
CA ALA A 54 6.60 7.50 1.41
C ALA A 54 6.56 6.06 0.87
N ALA A 55 5.43 5.38 1.03
CA ALA A 55 5.26 4.02 0.53
C ALA A 55 5.38 3.97 -0.99
N THR A 56 4.72 4.91 -1.68
CA THR A 56 4.73 4.98 -3.14
C THR A 56 6.15 5.20 -3.67
N ARG A 57 6.91 6.06 -3.01
CA ARG A 57 8.27 6.38 -3.44
C ARG A 57 9.19 5.16 -3.43
N LEU A 58 8.95 4.24 -2.52
CA LEU A 58 9.77 3.04 -2.38
C LEU A 58 9.41 1.94 -3.38
N ALA A 59 8.33 2.06 -4.12
CA ALA A 59 7.75 0.94 -4.85
C ALA A 59 7.86 1.09 -6.37
N ASP A 60 7.88 -0.07 -7.04
CA ASP A 60 7.77 -0.17 -8.50
C ASP A 60 6.30 -0.39 -8.89
N ILE A 61 5.55 -1.07 -8.03
CA ILE A 61 4.12 -1.35 -8.22
C ILE A 61 3.35 -0.75 -7.06
N VAL A 62 2.27 -0.03 -7.37
CA VAL A 62 1.41 0.57 -6.37
C VAL A 62 0.02 -0.06 -6.47
N ILE A 63 -0.44 -0.66 -5.38
CA ILE A 63 -1.75 -1.30 -5.32
C ILE A 63 -2.68 -0.45 -4.45
N LEU A 64 -3.78 0.01 -5.03
CA LEU A 64 -4.80 0.74 -4.28
C LEU A 64 -5.80 -0.26 -3.70
N ALA A 65 -5.82 -0.37 -2.38
CA ALA A 65 -6.70 -1.28 -1.65
C ALA A 65 -7.51 -0.50 -0.62
N ILE A 66 -8.21 0.51 -1.09
CA ILE A 66 -9.00 1.42 -0.26
C ILE A 66 -10.46 1.43 -0.71
N PRO A 67 -11.40 1.82 0.16
CA PRO A 67 -12.80 1.88 -0.23
C PRO A 67 -13.03 2.86 -1.37
N PHE A 68 -14.07 2.59 -2.15
CA PHE A 68 -14.50 3.48 -3.21
C PHE A 68 -14.71 4.89 -2.68
N GLY A 69 -14.23 5.88 -3.42
CA GLY A 69 -14.30 7.27 -3.01
C GLY A 69 -13.03 7.80 -2.39
N GLY A 70 -12.17 6.91 -1.91
CA GLY A 70 -10.87 7.31 -1.34
C GLY A 70 -9.72 7.30 -2.35
N ALA A 71 -9.93 6.66 -3.51
CA ALA A 71 -8.85 6.44 -4.48
C ALA A 71 -8.27 7.75 -5.04
N ALA A 72 -9.12 8.71 -5.36
CA ALA A 72 -8.64 9.99 -5.93
C ALA A 72 -7.76 10.75 -4.95
N ASP A 73 -8.16 10.78 -3.68
CA ASP A 73 -7.37 11.47 -2.66
C ASP A 73 -6.06 10.73 -2.40
N ALA A 74 -6.09 9.41 -2.39
CA ALA A 74 -4.89 8.60 -2.22
C ALA A 74 -3.90 8.82 -3.37
N LEU A 75 -4.39 8.93 -4.60
CA LEU A 75 -3.54 9.20 -5.75
C LEU A 75 -2.89 10.56 -5.67
N LYS A 76 -3.60 11.56 -5.16
CA LYS A 76 -3.01 12.89 -4.93
C LYS A 76 -1.88 12.83 -3.92
N GLU A 77 -2.09 12.10 -2.82
CA GLU A 77 -1.06 11.97 -1.79
C GLU A 77 0.13 11.14 -2.26
N ALA A 78 -0.10 10.21 -3.17
CA ALA A 78 0.97 9.37 -3.70
C ALA A 78 1.99 10.18 -4.51
N GLY A 79 1.56 11.27 -5.14
CA GLY A 79 2.45 12.13 -5.90
C GLY A 79 2.75 11.59 -7.29
N ASP A 80 4.02 11.62 -7.67
CA ASP A 80 4.44 11.23 -9.01
C ASP A 80 4.47 9.71 -9.16
N LEU A 81 3.62 9.20 -10.04
CA LEU A 81 3.54 7.77 -10.34
C LEU A 81 4.23 7.40 -11.66
N ALA A 82 4.96 8.33 -12.26
CA ALA A 82 5.62 8.06 -13.53
C ALA A 82 6.60 6.89 -13.40
N GLY A 83 6.53 5.97 -14.35
CA GLY A 83 7.39 4.79 -14.34
C GLY A 83 6.93 3.68 -13.41
N LYS A 84 5.81 3.86 -12.72
CA LYS A 84 5.28 2.85 -11.80
C LYS A 84 4.04 2.16 -12.39
N ILE A 85 3.82 0.91 -11.99
CA ILE A 85 2.61 0.17 -12.35
C ILE A 85 1.57 0.42 -11.27
N LEU A 86 0.40 0.88 -11.70
CA LEU A 86 -0.70 1.14 -10.78
C LEU A 86 -1.78 0.08 -10.93
N VAL A 87 -2.11 -0.58 -9.83
CA VAL A 87 -3.18 -1.58 -9.80
C VAL A 87 -4.25 -1.10 -8.84
N ASP A 88 -5.47 -0.94 -9.34
CA ASP A 88 -6.60 -0.50 -8.53
C ASP A 88 -7.51 -1.70 -8.28
N ILE A 89 -7.55 -2.16 -7.03
CA ILE A 89 -8.43 -3.24 -6.62
C ILE A 89 -9.54 -2.73 -5.69
N SER A 90 -9.73 -1.41 -5.66
CA SER A 90 -10.79 -0.81 -4.86
C SER A 90 -12.15 -1.31 -5.33
N ASN A 91 -13.00 -1.68 -4.35
CA ASN A 91 -14.34 -2.14 -4.65
C ASN A 91 -15.26 -0.93 -4.78
N PRO A 92 -15.99 -0.77 -5.90
CA PRO A 92 -16.89 0.38 -6.07
C PRO A 92 -18.19 0.30 -5.26
N ILE A 93 -18.43 -0.75 -4.54
CA ILE A 93 -19.64 -0.90 -3.73
C ILE A 93 -19.48 -0.28 -2.36
#